data_4f62a501108af4f8210d08b885a12540
#
_entry.id   4f62a501108af4f8210d08b885a12540
#
_cell.length_a   1.000
_cell.length_b   1.000
_cell.length_c   1.000
_cell.angle_alpha   90.00
_cell.angle_beta   90.00
_cell.angle_gamma   90.00
#
_symmetry.space_group_name_H-M   'P 1'
#
loop_
_entity.id
_entity.type
_entity.pdbx_description
1 polymer ?
#
loop_
_entity_poly.entity_id
_entity_poly.type
_entity_poly.pdbx_seq_one_letter_code
_entity_poly.pdbx_strand_id
1 'polypeptide(L)'
;MSADPTAPLDAGPELAALLELARTAAAAGAAVLAGRNTAGLDVSNKGDSGDWVTAFDLAAETAVRNVITAARPFDTITGEEGGTVLPASPSGYRWSVDPLDGTTNFIRNIVYYGTSVAVADPDGVWQAGVVNAPALGRTYYASRGNGAWLEEQGRRTQLFGPAAGRTGQILATGFSYDPAVRAEQAAGLGSLMDGFADVRRLGSAALDLCLVADGTHDAYGERGLNEHDFAAGALIAEEAGCWVRRPRLTSPLAGGPSDDERLSAWTCAATLELSGKFPL
;
A
#
# COMPACT_ATOMS: atom_id res chain seq x y z
N MET A 1 7.04 8.89 -27.58
CA MET A 1 8.09 7.84 -27.70
C MET A 1 7.73 6.79 -26.68
N SER A 2 7.34 5.61 -27.08
CA SER A 2 7.05 4.50 -26.17
C SER A 2 8.40 4.05 -25.59
N ALA A 3 8.56 4.14 -24.27
CA ALA A 3 9.73 3.59 -23.60
C ALA A 3 9.76 2.08 -23.86
N ASP A 4 10.93 1.52 -24.09
CA ASP A 4 11.11 0.08 -24.21
C ASP A 4 10.70 -0.58 -22.90
N PRO A 5 9.65 -1.42 -22.87
CA PRO A 5 9.16 -2.04 -21.64
C PRO A 5 10.15 -3.03 -21.02
N THR A 6 11.24 -3.37 -21.73
CA THR A 6 12.30 -4.27 -21.25
C THR A 6 13.55 -3.53 -20.78
N ALA A 7 13.62 -2.19 -20.98
CA ALA A 7 14.78 -1.42 -20.54
C ALA A 7 14.96 -1.52 -19.02
N PRO A 8 16.19 -1.70 -18.51
CA PRO A 8 16.46 -1.65 -17.09
C PRO A 8 16.05 -0.29 -16.53
N LEU A 9 15.53 -0.27 -15.30
CA LEU A 9 15.34 0.98 -14.56
C LEU A 9 16.72 1.62 -14.38
N ASP A 10 16.86 2.92 -14.69
CA ASP A 10 18.11 3.68 -14.52
C ASP A 10 18.31 4.07 -13.04
N ALA A 11 18.13 3.08 -12.16
CA ALA A 11 18.35 3.20 -10.73
C ALA A 11 19.81 2.92 -10.43
N GLY A 12 20.42 3.71 -9.56
CA GLY A 12 21.72 3.34 -9.00
C GLY A 12 21.69 1.91 -8.42
N PRO A 13 22.83 1.20 -8.35
CA PRO A 13 22.87 -0.23 -8.02
C PRO A 13 22.20 -0.57 -6.67
N GLU A 14 22.27 0.31 -5.67
CA GLU A 14 21.63 0.11 -4.38
C GLU A 14 20.11 0.18 -4.48
N LEU A 15 19.58 1.18 -5.16
CA LEU A 15 18.13 1.35 -5.33
C LEU A 15 17.52 0.23 -6.17
N ALA A 16 18.22 -0.25 -7.20
CA ALA A 16 17.82 -1.42 -7.97
C ALA A 16 17.78 -2.68 -7.11
N ALA A 17 18.78 -2.88 -6.22
CA ALA A 17 18.80 -4.00 -5.28
C ALA A 17 17.67 -3.94 -4.24
N LEU A 18 17.35 -2.74 -3.72
CA LEU A 18 16.22 -2.55 -2.80
C LEU A 18 14.88 -2.88 -3.47
N LEU A 19 14.67 -2.42 -4.70
CA LEU A 19 13.45 -2.73 -5.45
C LEU A 19 13.31 -4.23 -5.72
N GLU A 20 14.39 -4.89 -6.16
CA GLU A 20 14.35 -6.33 -6.46
C GLU A 20 14.10 -7.15 -5.19
N LEU A 21 14.68 -6.75 -4.05
CA LEU A 21 14.41 -7.37 -2.77
C LEU A 21 12.95 -7.16 -2.33
N ALA A 22 12.40 -5.94 -2.50
CA ALA A 22 11.01 -5.64 -2.21
C ALA A 22 10.05 -6.51 -3.07
N ARG A 23 10.37 -6.67 -4.37
CA ARG A 23 9.60 -7.53 -5.29
C ARG A 23 9.65 -8.99 -4.86
N THR A 24 10.82 -9.49 -4.51
CA THR A 24 10.99 -10.87 -4.02
C THR A 24 10.22 -11.10 -2.71
N ALA A 25 10.30 -10.16 -1.79
CA ALA A 25 9.61 -10.22 -0.51
C ALA A 25 8.08 -10.19 -0.69
N ALA A 26 7.56 -9.25 -1.48
CA ALA A 26 6.13 -9.16 -1.77
C ALA A 26 5.61 -10.41 -2.50
N ALA A 27 6.41 -10.97 -3.42
CA ALA A 27 6.07 -12.22 -4.10
C ALA A 27 6.02 -13.42 -3.14
N ALA A 28 6.89 -13.47 -2.13
CA ALA A 28 6.86 -14.52 -1.11
C ALA A 28 5.58 -14.47 -0.26
N GLY A 29 5.15 -13.27 0.18
CA GLY A 29 3.86 -13.09 0.87
C GLY A 29 2.68 -13.47 -0.02
N ALA A 30 2.64 -12.93 -1.23
CA ALA A 30 1.58 -13.20 -2.20
C ALA A 30 1.47 -14.69 -2.56
N ALA A 31 2.58 -15.43 -2.60
CA ALA A 31 2.57 -16.87 -2.83
C ALA A 31 1.86 -17.65 -1.71
N VAL A 32 2.00 -17.19 -0.45
CA VAL A 32 1.23 -17.74 0.67
C VAL A 32 -0.26 -17.48 0.46
N LEU A 33 -0.64 -16.26 0.09
CA LEU A 33 -2.04 -15.88 -0.14
C LEU A 33 -2.66 -16.63 -1.34
N ALA A 34 -1.88 -16.91 -2.38
CA ALA A 34 -2.32 -17.71 -3.54
C ALA A 34 -2.67 -19.15 -3.17
N GLY A 35 -2.11 -19.66 -2.07
CA GLY A 35 -2.43 -20.97 -1.50
C GLY A 35 -3.78 -21.03 -0.76
N ARG A 36 -4.59 -19.96 -0.82
CA ARG A 36 -5.87 -19.88 -0.15
C ARG A 36 -6.75 -21.10 -0.43
N ASN A 37 -7.11 -21.79 0.63
CA ASN A 37 -8.07 -22.89 0.57
C ASN A 37 -9.40 -22.45 1.19
N THR A 38 -10.50 -22.66 0.48
CA THR A 38 -11.85 -22.26 0.94
C THR A 38 -12.40 -23.14 2.07
N ALA A 39 -11.78 -24.29 2.34
CA ALA A 39 -12.18 -25.20 3.40
C ALA A 39 -11.43 -24.89 4.70
N GLY A 40 -12.08 -24.13 5.61
CA GLY A 40 -11.61 -23.97 7.00
C GLY A 40 -10.51 -22.91 7.18
N LEU A 41 -10.79 -21.65 6.79
CA LEU A 41 -9.99 -20.54 7.26
C LEU A 41 -10.16 -20.39 8.77
N ASP A 42 -9.07 -20.61 9.52
CA ASP A 42 -9.00 -20.23 10.92
C ASP A 42 -8.90 -18.70 11.00
N VAL A 43 -9.99 -18.08 11.45
CA VAL A 43 -10.13 -16.62 11.52
C VAL A 43 -10.24 -16.23 12.98
N SER A 44 -9.35 -15.35 13.44
CA SER A 44 -9.47 -14.70 14.74
C SER A 44 -9.76 -13.20 14.56
N ASN A 45 -10.35 -12.58 15.60
CA ASN A 45 -10.68 -11.17 15.59
C ASN A 45 -9.71 -10.43 16.52
N LYS A 46 -9.08 -9.35 16.04
CA LYS A 46 -8.19 -8.48 16.83
C LYS A 46 -8.98 -7.63 17.86
N GLY A 47 -10.33 -7.65 17.81
CA GLY A 47 -11.23 -6.92 18.69
C GLY A 47 -12.70 -7.12 18.28
N ASP A 48 -13.62 -6.45 18.96
CA ASP A 48 -15.06 -6.54 18.67
C ASP A 48 -15.51 -5.80 17.38
N SER A 49 -14.58 -5.13 16.69
CA SER A 49 -14.86 -4.20 15.60
C SER A 49 -14.84 -4.80 14.19
N GLY A 50 -14.53 -6.10 14.03
CA GLY A 50 -14.44 -6.76 12.71
C GLY A 50 -13.07 -6.62 12.05
N ASP A 51 -12.05 -6.28 12.81
CA ASP A 51 -10.65 -6.36 12.41
C ASP A 51 -10.16 -7.81 12.55
N TRP A 52 -9.96 -8.48 11.43
CA TRP A 52 -9.70 -9.91 11.37
C TRP A 52 -8.23 -10.20 11.09
N VAL A 53 -7.72 -11.27 11.68
CA VAL A 53 -6.44 -11.87 11.33
C VAL A 53 -6.64 -13.36 11.04
N THR A 54 -5.91 -13.86 10.08
CA THR A 54 -5.91 -15.27 9.71
C THR A 54 -4.51 -15.88 9.86
N ALA A 55 -4.44 -17.21 9.85
CA ALA A 55 -3.13 -17.89 9.78
C ALA A 55 -2.35 -17.52 8.51
N PHE A 56 -3.04 -17.03 7.46
CA PHE A 56 -2.42 -16.57 6.22
C PHE A 56 -1.70 -15.24 6.40
N ASP A 57 -2.23 -14.29 7.17
CA ASP A 57 -1.57 -13.01 7.49
C ASP A 57 -0.22 -13.27 8.17
N LEU A 58 -0.23 -14.08 9.24
CA LEU A 58 0.99 -14.44 9.97
C LEU A 58 2.00 -15.21 9.12
N ALA A 59 1.54 -16.14 8.30
CA ALA A 59 2.42 -16.93 7.41
C ALA A 59 2.99 -16.06 6.29
N ALA A 60 2.20 -15.16 5.71
CA ALA A 60 2.63 -14.23 4.68
C ALA A 60 3.65 -13.24 5.25
N GLU A 61 3.40 -12.65 6.43
CA GLU A 61 4.37 -11.77 7.08
C GLU A 61 5.68 -12.48 7.39
N THR A 62 5.61 -13.72 7.89
CA THR A 62 6.80 -14.54 8.15
C THR A 62 7.60 -14.76 6.86
N ALA A 63 6.94 -15.07 5.74
CA ALA A 63 7.60 -15.26 4.46
C ALA A 63 8.29 -13.99 3.97
N VAL A 64 7.61 -12.84 4.04
CA VAL A 64 8.18 -11.52 3.71
C VAL A 64 9.41 -11.21 4.56
N ARG A 65 9.29 -11.33 5.89
CA ARG A 65 10.37 -11.04 6.86
C ARG A 65 11.59 -11.93 6.62
N ASN A 66 11.39 -13.20 6.33
CA ASN A 66 12.50 -14.15 6.07
C ASN A 66 13.30 -13.71 4.84
N VAL A 67 12.65 -13.30 3.76
CA VAL A 67 13.33 -12.80 2.55
C VAL A 67 14.15 -11.54 2.87
N ILE A 68 13.57 -10.57 3.56
CA ILE A 68 14.24 -9.32 3.90
C ILE A 68 15.43 -9.59 4.84
N THR A 69 15.20 -10.32 5.94
CA THR A 69 16.23 -10.59 6.95
C THR A 69 17.42 -11.38 6.40
N ALA A 70 17.17 -12.32 5.48
CA ALA A 70 18.24 -13.09 4.84
C ALA A 70 19.20 -12.22 4.01
N ALA A 71 18.68 -11.18 3.35
CA ALA A 71 19.48 -10.28 2.52
C ALA A 71 19.98 -9.04 3.31
N ARG A 72 19.20 -8.57 4.27
CA ARG A 72 19.45 -7.33 5.01
C ARG A 72 19.20 -7.49 6.52
N PRO A 73 20.07 -8.24 7.22
CA PRO A 73 19.86 -8.62 8.63
C PRO A 73 19.95 -7.45 9.62
N PHE A 74 20.41 -6.29 9.18
CA PHE A 74 20.56 -5.08 10.00
C PHE A 74 19.49 -4.02 9.71
N ASP A 75 18.54 -4.30 8.82
CA ASP A 75 17.43 -3.38 8.55
C ASP A 75 16.31 -3.59 9.57
N THR A 76 15.63 -2.49 9.92
CA THR A 76 14.43 -2.55 10.76
C THR A 76 13.24 -3.00 9.92
N ILE A 77 12.41 -3.89 10.45
CA ILE A 77 11.19 -4.34 9.77
C ILE A 77 10.00 -4.05 10.68
N THR A 78 9.06 -3.26 10.19
CA THR A 78 7.76 -3.01 10.83
C THR A 78 6.69 -3.71 9.99
N GLY A 79 5.98 -4.65 10.58
CA GLY A 79 4.87 -5.34 9.94
C GLY A 79 3.59 -5.16 10.75
N GLU A 80 2.46 -5.40 10.12
CA GLU A 80 1.14 -5.28 10.74
C GLU A 80 0.97 -6.26 11.91
N GLU A 81 1.37 -7.52 11.73
CA GLU A 81 1.12 -8.60 12.68
C GLU A 81 2.22 -8.76 13.72
N GLY A 82 3.47 -8.70 13.27
CA GLY A 82 4.66 -8.93 14.12
C GLY A 82 5.26 -7.65 14.69
N GLY A 83 4.64 -6.50 14.46
CA GLY A 83 5.15 -5.21 14.93
C GLY A 83 6.55 -4.88 14.42
N THR A 84 7.29 -4.09 15.18
CA THR A 84 8.65 -3.64 14.81
C THR A 84 9.71 -4.55 15.39
N VAL A 85 10.57 -5.08 14.52
CA VAL A 85 11.80 -5.79 14.88
C VAL A 85 12.99 -4.87 14.60
N LEU A 86 13.68 -4.48 15.68
CA LEU A 86 14.84 -3.60 15.65
C LEU A 86 16.11 -4.46 15.88
N PRO A 87 17.04 -4.52 14.91
CA PRO A 87 18.32 -5.20 15.10
C PRO A 87 19.19 -4.52 16.15
N ALA A 88 20.14 -5.26 16.75
CA ALA A 88 21.07 -4.71 17.74
C ALA A 88 21.96 -3.56 17.20
N SER A 89 22.22 -3.58 15.88
CA SER A 89 22.98 -2.54 15.18
C SER A 89 22.24 -2.17 13.90
N PRO A 90 21.21 -1.29 13.97
CA PRO A 90 20.40 -0.95 12.83
C PRO A 90 21.20 -0.25 11.72
N SER A 91 20.96 -0.62 10.46
CA SER A 91 21.52 0.05 9.27
C SER A 91 20.95 1.45 9.05
N GLY A 92 19.77 1.73 9.63
CA GLY A 92 18.96 2.90 9.37
C GLY A 92 17.87 2.68 8.32
N TYR A 93 18.01 1.69 7.44
CA TYR A 93 16.93 1.32 6.51
C TYR A 93 15.76 0.67 7.26
N ARG A 94 14.55 0.99 6.80
CA ARG A 94 13.32 0.51 7.43
C ARG A 94 12.31 0.00 6.39
N TRP A 95 11.84 -1.21 6.62
CA TRP A 95 10.81 -1.87 5.83
C TRP A 95 9.45 -1.73 6.51
N SER A 96 8.42 -1.42 5.73
CA SER A 96 7.02 -1.41 6.14
C SER A 96 6.29 -2.51 5.36
N VAL A 97 5.63 -3.40 6.08
CA VAL A 97 5.04 -4.64 5.52
C VAL A 97 3.60 -4.76 5.97
N ASP A 98 2.70 -4.85 4.98
CA ASP A 98 1.36 -5.37 5.16
C ASP A 98 1.27 -6.71 4.43
N PRO A 99 1.17 -7.82 5.18
CA PRO A 99 1.15 -9.16 4.57
C PRO A 99 -0.10 -9.42 3.76
N LEU A 100 -1.24 -8.84 4.17
CA LEU A 100 -2.56 -9.06 3.56
C LEU A 100 -3.44 -7.81 3.69
N ASP A 101 -3.14 -6.75 2.93
CA ASP A 101 -4.08 -5.62 2.79
C ASP A 101 -5.37 -6.11 2.13
N GLY A 102 -6.49 -5.95 2.84
CA GLY A 102 -7.79 -6.46 2.44
C GLY A 102 -8.16 -7.82 3.07
N THR A 103 -7.80 -8.08 4.33
CA THR A 103 -8.09 -9.32 5.06
C THR A 103 -9.57 -9.71 5.02
N THR A 104 -10.48 -8.76 5.17
CA THR A 104 -11.93 -9.01 5.04
C THR A 104 -12.30 -9.53 3.64
N ASN A 105 -11.71 -8.96 2.59
CA ASN A 105 -11.90 -9.41 1.22
C ASN A 105 -11.39 -10.85 1.03
N PHE A 106 -10.20 -11.10 1.54
CA PHE A 106 -9.59 -12.44 1.51
C PHE A 106 -10.50 -13.48 2.18
N ILE A 107 -11.00 -13.21 3.40
CA ILE A 107 -11.91 -14.10 4.12
C ILE A 107 -13.19 -14.35 3.32
N ARG A 108 -13.75 -13.32 2.69
CA ARG A 108 -15.01 -13.35 1.95
C ARG A 108 -14.87 -13.82 0.50
N ASN A 109 -13.66 -14.22 0.06
CA ASN A 109 -13.37 -14.62 -1.33
C ASN A 109 -13.63 -13.50 -2.37
N ILE A 110 -13.39 -12.27 -1.97
CA ILE A 110 -13.35 -11.13 -2.87
C ILE A 110 -11.90 -10.99 -3.34
N VAL A 111 -11.67 -10.95 -4.65
CA VAL A 111 -10.32 -11.02 -5.25
C VAL A 111 -9.46 -9.76 -5.09
N TYR A 112 -9.92 -8.78 -4.30
CA TYR A 112 -9.30 -7.48 -4.13
C TYR A 112 -8.51 -7.40 -2.81
N TYR A 113 -7.30 -7.94 -2.81
CA TYR A 113 -6.35 -7.98 -1.70
C TYR A 113 -4.92 -8.16 -2.23
N GLY A 114 -3.93 -7.82 -1.41
CA GLY A 114 -2.53 -7.96 -1.81
C GLY A 114 -1.55 -7.90 -0.66
N THR A 115 -0.29 -8.22 -0.95
CA THR A 115 0.86 -8.00 -0.06
C THR A 115 1.54 -6.69 -0.44
N SER A 116 1.71 -5.79 0.53
CA SER A 116 2.33 -4.48 0.38
C SER A 116 3.67 -4.43 1.11
N VAL A 117 4.73 -4.05 0.41
CA VAL A 117 6.10 -3.96 0.95
C VAL A 117 6.75 -2.67 0.49
N ALA A 118 7.24 -1.86 1.42
CA ALA A 118 7.99 -0.65 1.12
C ALA A 118 9.27 -0.56 1.95
N VAL A 119 10.28 0.14 1.43
CA VAL A 119 11.53 0.42 2.14
C VAL A 119 11.88 1.89 2.10
N ALA A 120 12.20 2.46 3.27
CA ALA A 120 12.72 3.79 3.45
C ALA A 120 14.21 3.76 3.81
N ASP A 121 14.92 4.81 3.40
CA ASP A 121 16.31 5.04 3.76
C ASP A 121 16.45 5.59 5.21
N PRO A 122 17.69 5.82 5.71
CA PRO A 122 17.91 6.37 7.04
C PRO A 122 17.33 7.76 7.27
N ASP A 123 17.10 8.54 6.22
CA ASP A 123 16.46 9.86 6.30
C ASP A 123 14.92 9.76 6.30
N GLY A 124 14.38 8.54 6.25
CA GLY A 124 12.94 8.27 6.23
C GLY A 124 12.29 8.52 4.87
N VAL A 125 13.06 8.57 3.80
CA VAL A 125 12.54 8.74 2.43
C VAL A 125 12.26 7.38 1.83
N TRP A 126 11.04 7.15 1.35
CA TRP A 126 10.66 5.92 0.66
C TRP A 126 11.46 5.74 -0.62
N GLN A 127 12.16 4.63 -0.74
CA GLN A 127 13.06 4.30 -1.84
C GLN A 127 12.44 3.33 -2.85
N ALA A 128 11.75 2.30 -2.36
CA ALA A 128 11.05 1.34 -3.21
C ALA A 128 9.73 0.90 -2.55
N GLY A 129 8.75 0.56 -3.38
CA GLY A 129 7.45 0.05 -2.96
C GLY A 129 6.89 -0.94 -3.95
N VAL A 130 6.24 -1.99 -3.44
CA VAL A 130 5.63 -3.06 -4.22
C VAL A 130 4.30 -3.45 -3.60
N VAL A 131 3.27 -3.58 -4.43
CA VAL A 131 1.97 -4.17 -4.07
C VAL A 131 1.70 -5.35 -5.01
N ASN A 132 1.68 -6.56 -4.46
CA ASN A 132 1.42 -7.78 -5.22
C ASN A 132 0.02 -8.31 -4.91
N ALA A 133 -0.86 -8.30 -5.91
CA ALA A 133 -2.23 -8.76 -5.83
C ALA A 133 -2.40 -10.12 -6.55
N PRO A 134 -2.19 -11.26 -5.86
CA PRO A 134 -2.09 -12.57 -6.51
C PRO A 134 -3.39 -13.00 -7.18
N ALA A 135 -4.54 -12.66 -6.60
CA ALA A 135 -5.84 -13.02 -7.17
C ALA A 135 -6.18 -12.22 -8.44
N LEU A 136 -5.59 -11.04 -8.62
CA LEU A 136 -5.71 -10.22 -9.82
C LEU A 136 -4.62 -10.54 -10.86
N GLY A 137 -3.57 -11.27 -10.49
CA GLY A 137 -2.41 -11.51 -11.33
C GLY A 137 -1.62 -10.23 -11.63
N ARG A 138 -1.60 -9.27 -10.70
CA ARG A 138 -1.01 -7.93 -10.84
C ARG A 138 0.07 -7.69 -9.81
N THR A 139 1.17 -7.09 -10.26
CA THR A 139 2.20 -6.56 -9.38
C THR A 139 2.50 -5.12 -9.75
N TYR A 140 2.17 -4.19 -8.84
CA TYR A 140 2.50 -2.78 -8.95
C TYR A 140 3.81 -2.52 -8.22
N TYR A 141 4.69 -1.71 -8.78
CA TYR A 141 5.96 -1.36 -8.13
C TYR A 141 6.53 -0.03 -8.61
N ALA A 142 7.31 0.58 -7.76
CA ALA A 142 8.05 1.79 -8.06
C ALA A 142 9.36 1.83 -7.29
N SER A 143 10.33 2.57 -7.81
CA SER A 143 11.47 3.05 -7.05
C SER A 143 11.66 4.54 -7.31
N ARG A 144 12.16 5.25 -6.30
CA ARG A 144 12.25 6.71 -6.31
C ARG A 144 13.02 7.23 -7.53
N GLY A 145 12.36 8.13 -8.28
CA GLY A 145 12.91 8.74 -9.48
C GLY A 145 12.93 7.86 -10.73
N ASN A 146 12.36 6.62 -10.67
CA ASN A 146 12.38 5.68 -11.79
C ASN A 146 10.98 5.33 -12.32
N GLY A 147 9.98 6.10 -11.88
CA GLY A 147 8.58 5.91 -12.27
C GLY A 147 7.94 4.68 -11.65
N ALA A 148 6.65 4.53 -11.94
CA ALA A 148 5.80 3.44 -11.47
C ALA A 148 5.46 2.47 -12.61
N TRP A 149 5.26 1.21 -12.25
CA TRP A 149 5.09 0.13 -13.21
C TRP A 149 4.03 -0.88 -12.74
N LEU A 150 3.30 -1.43 -13.69
CA LEU A 150 2.43 -2.60 -13.53
C LEU A 150 3.00 -3.77 -14.32
N GLU A 151 3.11 -4.92 -13.67
CA GLU A 151 3.35 -6.20 -14.31
C GLU A 151 2.08 -7.06 -14.22
N GLU A 152 1.54 -7.44 -15.37
CA GLU A 152 0.34 -8.24 -15.51
C GLU A 152 0.50 -9.18 -16.70
N GLN A 153 0.25 -10.48 -16.50
CA GLN A 153 0.35 -11.51 -17.55
C GLN A 153 1.70 -11.49 -18.29
N GLY A 154 2.79 -11.25 -17.59
CA GLY A 154 4.14 -11.17 -18.15
C GLY A 154 4.43 -9.90 -18.96
N ARG A 155 3.49 -8.95 -19.01
CA ARG A 155 3.68 -7.66 -19.64
C ARG A 155 3.94 -6.58 -18.60
N ARG A 156 4.95 -5.75 -18.84
CA ARG A 156 5.29 -4.57 -18.05
C ARG A 156 4.73 -3.31 -18.71
N THR A 157 4.03 -2.47 -17.94
CA THR A 157 3.44 -1.21 -18.41
C THR A 157 3.83 -0.09 -17.45
N GLN A 158 4.36 1.02 -17.97
CA GLN A 158 4.62 2.21 -17.16
C GLN A 158 3.30 2.92 -16.83
N LEU A 159 3.20 3.45 -15.61
CA LEU A 159 2.03 4.13 -15.08
C LEU A 159 2.25 5.64 -15.08
N PHE A 160 1.19 6.41 -15.34
CA PHE A 160 1.25 7.86 -15.45
C PHE A 160 0.08 8.56 -14.72
N GLY A 161 -0.66 7.84 -13.89
CA GLY A 161 -1.84 8.36 -13.20
C GLY A 161 -3.03 8.59 -14.13
N PRO A 162 -4.10 9.21 -13.62
CA PRO A 162 -5.29 9.51 -14.40
C PRO A 162 -5.00 10.61 -15.43
N ALA A 163 -5.64 10.49 -16.59
CA ALA A 163 -5.55 11.53 -17.63
C ALA A 163 -6.23 12.84 -17.15
N ALA A 164 -5.56 13.97 -17.37
CA ALA A 164 -6.12 15.28 -17.07
C ALA A 164 -7.40 15.56 -17.85
N GLY A 165 -8.35 16.30 -17.24
CA GLY A 165 -9.61 16.70 -17.87
C GLY A 165 -10.61 15.55 -18.11
N ARG A 166 -10.41 14.39 -17.49
CA ARG A 166 -11.33 13.26 -17.57
C ARG A 166 -12.68 13.62 -16.95
N THR A 167 -13.77 13.27 -17.64
CA THR A 167 -15.15 13.40 -17.12
C THR A 167 -15.61 12.09 -16.48
N GLY A 168 -16.59 12.19 -15.57
CA GLY A 168 -17.08 11.00 -14.86
C GLY A 168 -16.08 10.44 -13.86
N GLN A 169 -15.37 11.34 -13.17
CA GLN A 169 -14.30 11.03 -12.22
C GLN A 169 -14.79 10.13 -11.08
N ILE A 170 -13.97 9.15 -10.70
CA ILE A 170 -14.24 8.16 -9.66
C ILE A 170 -13.33 8.44 -8.46
N LEU A 171 -13.96 8.55 -7.27
CA LEU A 171 -13.28 8.58 -5.99
C LEU A 171 -13.22 7.17 -5.40
N ALA A 172 -12.06 6.74 -4.93
CA ALA A 172 -11.94 5.59 -4.03
C ALA A 172 -11.75 6.05 -2.58
N THR A 173 -12.29 5.30 -1.62
CA THR A 173 -12.19 5.60 -0.19
C THR A 173 -12.32 4.34 0.66
N GLY A 174 -11.96 4.46 1.94
CA GLY A 174 -12.18 3.44 2.95
C GLY A 174 -12.77 4.00 4.23
N PHE A 175 -13.04 3.12 5.18
CA PHE A 175 -13.62 3.46 6.47
C PHE A 175 -12.94 2.67 7.58
N SER A 176 -12.72 3.34 8.72
CA SER A 176 -12.16 2.73 9.92
C SER A 176 -12.99 1.54 10.43
N TYR A 177 -12.32 0.60 11.05
CA TYR A 177 -12.95 -0.47 11.82
C TYR A 177 -13.56 0.03 13.14
N ASP A 178 -13.09 1.15 13.69
CA ASP A 178 -13.71 1.81 14.84
C ASP A 178 -15.10 2.34 14.48
N PRO A 179 -16.17 1.94 15.19
CA PRO A 179 -17.55 2.32 14.85
C PRO A 179 -17.81 3.84 14.94
N ALA A 180 -17.18 4.54 15.88
CA ALA A 180 -17.37 5.98 16.06
C ALA A 180 -16.68 6.76 14.94
N VAL A 181 -15.42 6.43 14.63
CA VAL A 181 -14.67 7.02 13.52
C VAL A 181 -15.36 6.73 12.19
N ARG A 182 -15.84 5.50 11.99
CA ARG A 182 -16.59 5.10 10.79
C ARG A 182 -17.88 5.92 10.61
N ALA A 183 -18.61 6.19 11.69
CA ALA A 183 -19.82 7.02 11.63
C ALA A 183 -19.51 8.45 11.20
N GLU A 184 -18.44 9.06 11.70
CA GLU A 184 -17.96 10.37 11.26
C GLU A 184 -17.56 10.38 9.79
N GLN A 185 -16.78 9.39 9.36
CA GLN A 185 -16.34 9.24 7.96
C GLN A 185 -17.54 9.09 7.03
N ALA A 186 -18.53 8.27 7.43
CA ALA A 186 -19.75 8.08 6.64
C ALA A 186 -20.59 9.37 6.55
N ALA A 187 -20.68 10.16 7.63
CA ALA A 187 -21.35 11.45 7.60
C ALA A 187 -20.66 12.47 6.68
N GLY A 188 -19.32 12.42 6.59
CA GLY A 188 -18.51 13.28 5.72
C GLY A 188 -18.49 12.86 4.25
N LEU A 189 -18.97 11.66 3.92
CA LEU A 189 -18.85 11.09 2.57
C LEU A 189 -19.51 11.96 1.50
N GLY A 190 -20.68 12.55 1.80
CA GLY A 190 -21.38 13.41 0.84
C GLY A 190 -20.55 14.61 0.39
N SER A 191 -19.82 15.24 1.32
CA SER A 191 -18.92 16.36 1.00
C SER A 191 -17.65 15.87 0.25
N LEU A 192 -17.15 14.70 0.60
CA LEU A 192 -15.98 14.11 -0.08
C LEU A 192 -16.31 13.76 -1.53
N MET A 193 -17.55 13.31 -1.80
CA MET A 193 -18.02 12.94 -3.14
C MET A 193 -18.33 14.15 -4.03
N ASP A 194 -18.37 15.36 -3.49
CA ASP A 194 -18.75 16.54 -4.28
C ASP A 194 -17.81 16.73 -5.48
N GLY A 195 -18.40 16.72 -6.67
CA GLY A 195 -17.68 16.81 -7.94
C GLY A 195 -17.16 15.49 -8.51
N PHE A 196 -17.37 14.36 -7.82
CA PHE A 196 -17.12 13.03 -8.38
C PHE A 196 -18.43 12.41 -8.91
N ALA A 197 -18.33 11.64 -10.00
CA ALA A 197 -19.49 10.98 -10.58
C ALA A 197 -19.85 9.68 -9.84
N ASP A 198 -18.89 9.05 -9.19
CA ASP A 198 -19.10 7.78 -8.51
C ASP A 198 -18.04 7.57 -7.41
N VAL A 199 -18.32 6.64 -6.49
CA VAL A 199 -17.42 6.26 -5.40
C VAL A 199 -17.18 4.75 -5.39
N ARG A 200 -15.97 4.36 -5.03
CA ARG A 200 -15.61 2.96 -4.77
C ARG A 200 -15.12 2.80 -3.34
N ARG A 201 -15.56 1.73 -2.68
CA ARG A 201 -15.01 1.25 -1.41
C ARG A 201 -14.64 -0.21 -1.62
N LEU A 202 -13.44 -0.45 -2.16
CA LEU A 202 -13.00 -1.79 -2.54
C LEU A 202 -12.36 -2.57 -1.39
N GLY A 203 -11.73 -1.87 -0.44
CA GLY A 203 -11.31 -2.44 0.85
C GLY A 203 -9.89 -2.97 0.90
N SER A 204 -9.00 -2.39 0.09
CA SER A 204 -7.56 -2.55 0.13
C SER A 204 -6.95 -1.19 -0.21
N ALA A 205 -6.39 -0.50 0.78
CA ALA A 205 -5.85 0.85 0.63
C ALA A 205 -4.64 0.88 -0.30
N ALA A 206 -3.76 -0.11 -0.18
CA ALA A 206 -2.59 -0.24 -1.05
C ALA A 206 -2.99 -0.41 -2.52
N LEU A 207 -4.03 -1.22 -2.80
CA LEU A 207 -4.53 -1.40 -4.17
C LEU A 207 -5.31 -0.18 -4.66
N ASP A 208 -6.10 0.49 -3.81
CA ASP A 208 -6.81 1.71 -4.19
C ASP A 208 -5.83 2.81 -4.63
N LEU A 209 -4.70 2.97 -3.94
CA LEU A 209 -3.60 3.85 -4.34
C LEU A 209 -2.97 3.42 -5.68
N CYS A 210 -2.78 2.11 -5.90
CA CYS A 210 -2.28 1.57 -7.16
C CYS A 210 -3.26 1.81 -8.32
N LEU A 211 -4.58 1.75 -8.08
CA LEU A 211 -5.58 2.06 -9.09
C LEU A 211 -5.65 3.55 -9.44
N VAL A 212 -5.20 4.44 -8.55
CA VAL A 212 -4.95 5.84 -8.94
C VAL A 212 -3.71 5.91 -9.81
N ALA A 213 -2.63 5.21 -9.47
CA ALA A 213 -1.40 5.19 -10.26
C ALA A 213 -1.61 4.69 -11.70
N ASP A 214 -2.47 3.70 -11.91
CA ASP A 214 -2.78 3.16 -13.25
C ASP A 214 -3.91 3.92 -13.97
N GLY A 215 -4.52 4.91 -13.32
CA GLY A 215 -5.58 5.74 -13.89
C GLY A 215 -6.97 5.09 -13.89
N THR A 216 -7.16 3.96 -13.21
CA THR A 216 -8.49 3.34 -13.05
C THR A 216 -9.37 4.20 -12.13
N HIS A 217 -8.84 4.67 -11.00
CA HIS A 217 -9.45 5.68 -10.15
C HIS A 217 -8.87 7.06 -10.48
N ASP A 218 -9.65 8.12 -10.31
CA ASP A 218 -9.18 9.50 -10.49
C ASP A 218 -8.63 10.08 -9.20
N ALA A 219 -9.10 9.60 -8.07
CA ALA A 219 -8.66 10.00 -6.75
C ALA A 219 -8.89 8.89 -5.71
N TYR A 220 -8.07 8.93 -4.68
CA TYR A 220 -8.24 8.16 -3.45
C TYR A 220 -8.09 9.07 -2.25
N GLY A 221 -8.91 8.84 -1.20
CA GLY A 221 -8.76 9.52 0.07
C GLY A 221 -9.33 8.70 1.20
N GLU A 222 -8.49 8.42 2.22
CA GLU A 222 -8.87 7.70 3.42
C GLU A 222 -8.15 8.28 4.64
N ARG A 223 -8.81 8.22 5.80
CA ARG A 223 -8.32 8.73 7.07
C ARG A 223 -8.10 7.59 8.05
N GLY A 224 -7.03 7.66 8.81
CA GLY A 224 -6.77 6.72 9.91
C GLY A 224 -5.99 5.48 9.51
N LEU A 225 -5.30 5.50 8.37
CA LEU A 225 -4.44 4.41 7.93
C LEU A 225 -3.16 4.30 8.75
N ASN A 226 -2.67 3.09 8.89
CA ASN A 226 -1.33 2.80 9.35
C ASN A 226 -0.33 2.92 8.20
N GLU A 227 0.95 2.98 8.53
CA GLU A 227 2.01 3.15 7.53
C GLU A 227 2.07 1.98 6.53
N HIS A 228 1.88 0.75 6.99
CA HIS A 228 1.91 -0.42 6.12
C HIS A 228 0.79 -0.43 5.07
N ASP A 229 -0.38 0.18 5.38
CA ASP A 229 -1.51 0.30 4.46
C ASP A 229 -1.17 1.18 3.23
N PHE A 230 -0.35 2.23 3.40
CA PHE A 230 -0.15 3.23 2.36
C PHE A 230 1.28 3.34 1.81
N ALA A 231 2.30 2.87 2.52
CA ALA A 231 3.68 3.20 2.18
C ALA A 231 4.06 2.85 0.74
N ALA A 232 3.79 1.62 0.31
CA ALA A 232 4.09 1.18 -1.06
C ALA A 232 3.16 1.85 -2.09
N GLY A 233 1.84 1.80 -1.87
CA GLY A 233 0.86 2.34 -2.80
C GLY A 233 1.02 3.84 -3.02
N ALA A 234 1.31 4.61 -1.96
CA ALA A 234 1.56 6.04 -2.04
C ALA A 234 2.83 6.38 -2.84
N LEU A 235 3.93 5.63 -2.66
CA LEU A 235 5.12 5.79 -3.48
C LEU A 235 4.84 5.46 -4.95
N ILE A 236 4.08 4.40 -5.23
CA ILE A 236 3.70 4.01 -6.59
C ILE A 236 2.87 5.12 -7.25
N ALA A 237 1.90 5.70 -6.54
CA ALA A 237 1.11 6.81 -7.06
C ALA A 237 1.96 8.07 -7.28
N GLU A 238 2.89 8.39 -6.37
CA GLU A 238 3.82 9.52 -6.48
C GLU A 238 4.72 9.38 -7.71
N GLU A 239 5.30 8.19 -7.93
CA GLU A 239 6.16 7.89 -9.08
C GLU A 239 5.38 7.77 -10.42
N ALA A 240 4.07 7.57 -10.36
CA ALA A 240 3.17 7.68 -11.51
C ALA A 240 2.81 9.15 -11.85
N GLY A 241 3.32 10.13 -11.09
CA GLY A 241 3.06 11.55 -11.30
C GLY A 241 1.78 12.09 -10.65
N CYS A 242 1.16 11.32 -9.77
CA CYS A 242 0.00 11.78 -8.99
C CYS A 242 0.45 12.74 -7.88
N TRP A 243 -0.43 13.69 -7.54
CA TRP A 243 -0.32 14.38 -6.26
C TRP A 243 -0.63 13.40 -5.13
N VAL A 244 0.26 13.33 -4.14
CA VAL A 244 0.13 12.43 -3.00
C VAL A 244 0.30 13.21 -1.70
N ARG A 245 -0.60 12.95 -0.76
CA ARG A 245 -0.49 13.37 0.64
C ARG A 245 -0.56 12.13 1.51
N ARG A 246 0.32 12.06 2.49
CA ARG A 246 0.38 10.98 3.48
C ARG A 246 0.93 11.48 4.80
N PRO A 247 0.63 10.82 5.93
CA PRO A 247 1.29 11.10 7.20
C PRO A 247 2.81 11.00 7.05
N ARG A 248 3.53 11.84 7.79
CA ARG A 248 5.00 11.75 7.83
C ARG A 248 5.42 10.50 8.58
N LEU A 249 6.51 9.89 8.14
CA LEU A 249 7.18 8.84 8.90
C LEU A 249 7.53 9.35 10.29
N THR A 250 7.09 8.62 11.30
CA THR A 250 7.62 8.77 12.65
C THR A 250 8.75 7.76 12.83
N SER A 251 9.87 8.20 13.42
CA SER A 251 10.95 7.28 13.76
C SER A 251 10.39 6.16 14.66
N PRO A 252 10.67 4.87 14.37
CA PRO A 252 10.29 3.78 15.26
C PRO A 252 10.83 3.95 16.69
N LEU A 253 11.90 4.75 16.85
CA LEU A 253 12.52 5.08 18.14
C LEU A 253 11.80 6.24 18.86
N ALA A 254 10.96 7.01 18.17
CA ALA A 254 10.28 8.19 18.75
C ALA A 254 8.85 7.89 19.26
N GLY A 255 8.40 6.63 19.18
CA GLY A 255 6.99 6.29 19.33
C GLY A 255 6.22 6.68 18.06
N GLY A 256 5.26 5.86 17.59
CA GLY A 256 4.38 6.21 16.49
C GLY A 256 3.52 7.43 16.80
N PRO A 257 2.76 7.96 15.81
CA PRO A 257 1.75 8.97 16.06
C PRO A 257 0.76 8.46 17.12
N SER A 258 0.22 9.37 17.94
CA SER A 258 -0.90 9.03 18.80
C SER A 258 -2.08 8.54 17.96
N ASP A 259 -2.99 7.75 18.56
CA ASP A 259 -4.18 7.29 17.85
C ASP A 259 -5.01 8.46 17.30
N ASP A 260 -5.12 9.57 18.03
CA ASP A 260 -5.83 10.77 17.57
C ASP A 260 -5.15 11.40 16.35
N GLU A 261 -3.82 11.52 16.33
CA GLU A 261 -3.07 12.02 15.18
C GLU A 261 -3.23 11.10 13.97
N ARG A 262 -3.13 9.79 14.17
CA ARG A 262 -3.33 8.79 13.12
C ARG A 262 -4.76 8.84 12.57
N LEU A 263 -5.78 8.81 13.43
CA LEU A 263 -7.19 8.80 13.03
C LEU A 263 -7.63 10.10 12.33
N SER A 264 -6.93 11.22 12.57
CA SER A 264 -7.17 12.49 11.88
C SER A 264 -6.39 12.65 10.57
N ALA A 265 -5.31 11.87 10.39
CA ALA A 265 -4.41 12.01 9.25
C ALA A 265 -5.01 11.43 7.98
N TRP A 266 -4.91 12.18 6.88
CA TRP A 266 -5.35 11.76 5.57
C TRP A 266 -4.20 11.15 4.75
N THR A 267 -4.51 10.05 4.06
CA THR A 267 -3.75 9.54 2.93
C THR A 267 -4.56 9.76 1.66
N CYS A 268 -4.00 10.51 0.72
CA CYS A 268 -4.69 10.86 -0.52
C CYS A 268 -3.75 10.67 -1.71
N ALA A 269 -4.32 10.29 -2.85
CA ALA A 269 -3.66 10.32 -4.15
C ALA A 269 -4.67 10.81 -5.19
N ALA A 270 -4.26 11.69 -6.09
CA ALA A 270 -5.14 12.25 -7.11
C ALA A 270 -4.34 12.91 -8.24
N THR A 271 -5.04 13.38 -9.27
CA THR A 271 -4.45 14.40 -10.14
C THR A 271 -4.22 15.70 -9.37
N LEU A 272 -3.29 16.54 -9.82
CA LEU A 272 -3.07 17.85 -9.19
C LEU A 272 -4.34 18.72 -9.20
N GLU A 273 -5.16 18.60 -10.24
CA GLU A 273 -6.45 19.30 -10.36
C GLU A 273 -7.43 18.93 -9.22
N LEU A 274 -7.45 17.65 -8.82
CA LEU A 274 -8.33 17.13 -7.77
C LEU A 274 -7.77 17.28 -6.36
N SER A 275 -6.50 17.67 -6.21
CA SER A 275 -5.84 17.76 -4.89
C SER A 275 -6.58 18.70 -3.92
N GLY A 276 -7.18 19.77 -4.44
CA GLY A 276 -7.97 20.73 -3.65
C GLY A 276 -9.31 20.19 -3.10
N LYS A 277 -9.72 18.99 -3.50
CA LYS A 277 -10.92 18.33 -2.97
C LYS A 277 -10.71 17.70 -1.59
N PHE A 278 -9.46 17.47 -1.21
CA PHE A 278 -9.13 16.84 0.07
C PHE A 278 -8.84 17.90 1.13
N PRO A 279 -9.24 17.67 2.40
CA PRO A 279 -8.93 18.56 3.51
C PRO A 279 -7.41 18.78 3.64
N LEU A 280 -6.98 20.00 3.95
CA LEU A 280 -5.59 20.36 4.19
C LEU A 280 -5.12 19.89 5.58
#